data_2ef8b8b1983f33a16df340b2b58dca57
#
_entry.id   2ef8b8b1983f33a16df340b2b58dca57
#
_cell.length_a   1.000
_cell.length_b   1.000
_cell.length_c   1.000
_cell.angle_alpha   90.00
_cell.angle_beta   90.00
_cell.angle_gamma   90.00
#
_symmetry.space_group_name_H-M   'P 1'
#
loop_
_entity.id
_entity.type
_entity.pdbx_description
1 polymer ?
#
loop_
_entity_poly.entity_id
_entity_poly.type
_entity_poly.pdbx_seq_one_letter_code
_entity_poly.pdbx_strand_id
1 'polypeptide(L)' 'MMALYAEIRKVNEDNQFVRYAYTDAGGAEQTVLLNKTAETISLESGVENMLYRAVARKIASAWLSGSVPERMTVQS' A
#
# COMPACT_ATOMS: atom_id res chain seq x y z
N MET A 1 -6.05 -10.36 -20.85
CA MET A 1 -6.35 -9.94 -19.48
C MET A 1 -5.06 -9.67 -18.72
N MET A 2 -4.98 -8.53 -18.08
CA MET A 2 -3.81 -8.19 -17.28
C MET A 2 -4.04 -8.57 -15.83
N ALA A 3 -3.10 -9.29 -15.27
CA ALA A 3 -3.09 -9.58 -13.85
C ALA A 3 -2.33 -8.48 -13.12
N LEU A 4 -2.89 -8.00 -12.02
CA LEU A 4 -2.19 -7.06 -11.15
C LEU A 4 -1.43 -7.84 -10.10
N TYR A 5 -0.18 -7.47 -9.90
CA TYR A 5 0.65 -8.10 -8.88
C TYR A 5 1.57 -7.07 -8.26
N ALA A 6 1.62 -7.07 -6.95
CA ALA A 6 2.59 -6.26 -6.22
C ALA A 6 2.85 -6.88 -4.86
N GLU A 7 4.11 -6.81 -4.45
CA GLU A 7 4.48 -7.13 -3.07
C GLU A 7 4.62 -5.82 -2.33
N ILE A 8 3.90 -5.71 -1.22
CA ILE A 8 3.85 -4.52 -0.40
C ILE A 8 4.62 -4.82 0.88
N ARG A 9 5.53 -3.90 1.24
CA ARG A 9 6.29 -4.07 2.49
C ARG A 9 6.23 -2.81 3.32
N LYS A 10 6.17 -2.98 4.62
CA LYS A 10 6.20 -1.85 5.55
C LYS A 10 7.61 -1.31 5.61
N VAL A 11 7.76 -0.01 5.36
CA VAL A 11 9.06 0.67 5.43
C VAL A 11 9.32 1.17 6.84
N ASN A 12 8.33 1.85 7.42
CA ASN A 12 8.40 2.28 8.80
C ASN A 12 7.00 2.56 9.33
N GLU A 13 6.93 2.75 10.62
CA GLU A 13 5.66 3.00 11.30
C GLU A 13 5.92 3.82 12.56
N ASP A 14 5.05 4.80 12.81
CA ASP A 14 5.04 5.52 14.08
C ASP A 14 3.60 5.58 14.61
N ASN A 15 3.34 6.44 15.60
CA ASN A 15 2.03 6.51 16.24
C ASN A 15 0.94 7.01 15.30
N GLN A 16 1.31 7.73 14.26
CA GLN A 16 0.36 8.39 13.37
C GLN A 16 0.34 7.80 11.97
N PHE A 17 1.49 7.37 11.46
CA PHE A 17 1.63 6.95 10.07
C PHE A 17 2.24 5.58 9.94
N VAL A 18 1.84 4.87 8.88
CA VAL A 18 2.53 3.70 8.39
C VAL A 18 2.95 4.00 6.95
N ARG A 19 4.21 3.81 6.63
CA ARG A 19 4.69 3.94 5.26
C ARG A 19 4.91 2.55 4.68
N TYR A 20 4.27 2.31 3.54
CA TYR A 20 4.42 1.08 2.77
C TYR A 20 5.08 1.39 1.43
N ALA A 21 5.87 0.46 0.95
CA ALA A 21 6.45 0.53 -0.39
C ALA A 21 6.01 -0.67 -1.21
N TYR A 22 5.86 -0.46 -2.50
CA TYR A 22 5.60 -1.55 -3.44
C TYR A 22 6.28 -1.23 -4.76
N THR A 23 6.55 -2.28 -5.54
CA THR A 23 7.17 -2.14 -6.86
C THR A 23 6.12 -2.36 -7.92
N ASP A 24 6.04 -1.44 -8.88
CA ASP A 24 5.08 -1.57 -9.98
C ASP A 24 5.60 -2.51 -11.08
N ALA A 25 4.78 -2.70 -12.12
CA ALA A 25 5.11 -3.60 -13.20
C ALA A 25 6.37 -3.18 -13.98
N GLY A 26 6.69 -1.89 -13.97
CA GLY A 26 7.88 -1.36 -14.60
C GLY A 26 9.13 -1.42 -13.74
N GLY A 27 9.02 -1.94 -12.53
CA GLY A 27 10.14 -2.03 -11.60
C GLY A 27 10.37 -0.78 -10.77
N ALA A 28 9.51 0.23 -10.89
CA ALA A 28 9.63 1.45 -10.12
C ALA A 28 9.03 1.27 -8.72
N GLU A 29 9.76 1.71 -7.72
CA GLU A 29 9.27 1.65 -6.35
C GLU A 29 8.38 2.86 -6.05
N GLN A 30 7.25 2.60 -5.43
CA GLN A 30 6.30 3.63 -5.05
C GLN A 30 6.01 3.51 -3.56
N THR A 31 5.67 4.62 -2.92
CA THR A 31 5.41 4.65 -1.49
C THR A 31 4.04 5.23 -1.18
N VAL A 32 3.42 4.67 -0.16
CA VAL A 32 2.05 4.97 0.25
C VAL A 32 2.05 5.25 1.74
N LEU A 33 1.29 6.25 2.16
CA LEU A 33 1.12 6.58 3.57
C LEU A 33 -0.28 6.23 4.04
N LEU A 34 -0.35 5.48 5.12
CA LEU A 34 -1.57 5.26 5.86
C LEU A 34 -1.56 6.19 7.07
N ASN A 35 -2.53 7.09 7.16
CA ASN A 35 -2.70 7.94 8.32
C ASN A 35 -3.66 7.24 9.29
N LYS A 36 -3.14 6.83 10.44
CA LYS A 36 -3.92 6.06 11.42
C LYS A 36 -5.01 6.91 12.08
N THR A 37 -4.74 8.19 12.28
CA THR A 37 -5.68 9.08 12.94
C THR A 37 -6.83 9.46 12.03
N ALA A 38 -6.52 9.88 10.81
CA ALA A 38 -7.53 10.28 9.83
C ALA A 38 -8.12 9.07 9.10
N GLU A 39 -7.48 7.92 9.20
CA GLU A 39 -7.87 6.69 8.51
C GLU A 39 -7.92 6.89 7.00
N THR A 40 -6.89 7.54 6.47
CA THR A 40 -6.77 7.82 5.05
C THR A 40 -5.51 7.18 4.48
N ILE A 41 -5.55 6.89 3.19
CA ILE A 41 -4.41 6.37 2.45
C ILE A 41 -4.12 7.34 1.32
N SER A 42 -2.86 7.73 1.20
CA SER A 42 -2.43 8.63 0.14
C SER A 42 -1.14 8.13 -0.49
N LEU A 43 -0.97 8.44 -1.76
CA LEU A 43 0.25 8.11 -2.48
C LEU A 43 1.30 9.17 -2.15
N GLU A 44 2.41 8.74 -1.59
CA GLU A 44 3.50 9.64 -1.24
C GLU A 44 4.40 9.89 -2.43
N SER A 45 4.68 8.84 -3.19
CA SER A 45 5.56 8.92 -4.34
C SER A 45 5.12 7.87 -5.37
N GLY A 46 4.84 8.31 -6.57
CA GLY A 46 4.43 7.43 -7.66
C GLY A 46 3.24 7.97 -8.43
N VAL A 47 2.55 7.10 -9.11
CA VAL A 47 1.42 7.45 -9.98
C VAL A 47 0.17 6.72 -9.50
N GLU A 48 -0.94 7.46 -9.38
CA GLU A 48 -2.23 6.86 -9.05
C GLU A 48 -2.78 6.15 -10.28
N ASN A 49 -2.77 4.83 -10.23
CA ASN A 49 -3.26 3.98 -11.30
C ASN A 49 -4.01 2.80 -10.69
N MET A 50 -4.37 1.82 -11.52
CA MET A 50 -5.12 0.67 -11.03
C MET A 50 -4.33 -0.14 -10.00
N LEU A 51 -3.03 -0.25 -10.19
CA LEU A 51 -2.20 -0.98 -9.23
C LEU A 51 -2.17 -0.26 -7.88
N TYR A 52 -2.02 1.06 -7.89
CA TYR A 52 -2.08 1.84 -6.66
C TYR A 52 -3.42 1.61 -5.94
N ARG A 53 -4.52 1.62 -6.68
CA ARG A 53 -5.84 1.42 -6.07
C ARG A 53 -5.96 0.04 -5.44
N ALA A 54 -5.41 -0.98 -6.09
CA ALA A 54 -5.41 -2.34 -5.55
C ALA A 54 -4.57 -2.43 -4.28
N VAL A 55 -3.40 -1.77 -4.28
CA VAL A 55 -2.51 -1.70 -3.13
C VAL A 55 -3.20 -0.98 -1.97
N ALA A 56 -3.78 0.17 -2.25
CA ALA A 56 -4.47 0.96 -1.23
C ALA A 56 -5.64 0.18 -0.61
N ARG A 57 -6.38 -0.54 -1.44
CA ARG A 57 -7.49 -1.37 -0.97
C ARG A 57 -6.99 -2.50 -0.07
N LYS A 58 -5.87 -3.10 -0.42
CA LYS A 58 -5.28 -4.17 0.40
C LYS A 58 -4.86 -3.64 1.76
N ILE A 59 -4.20 -2.49 1.78
CA ILE A 59 -3.77 -1.85 3.02
C ILE A 59 -5.00 -1.48 3.87
N ALA A 60 -6.01 -0.89 3.24
CA ALA A 60 -7.23 -0.50 3.95
C ALA A 60 -7.94 -1.71 4.56
N SER A 61 -8.00 -2.82 3.82
CA SER A 61 -8.61 -4.04 4.29
C SER A 61 -7.90 -4.58 5.53
N ALA A 62 -6.57 -4.58 5.51
CA ALA A 62 -5.78 -5.01 6.65
C ALA A 62 -6.02 -4.10 7.84
N TRP A 63 -6.01 -2.78 7.62
CA TRP A 63 -6.25 -1.81 8.67
C TRP A 63 -7.62 -1.99 9.33
N LEU A 64 -8.66 -2.19 8.52
CA LEU A 64 -10.02 -2.40 9.03
C LEU A 64 -10.14 -3.71 9.82
N SER A 65 -9.27 -4.67 9.53
CA SER A 65 -9.20 -5.92 10.30
C SER A 65 -8.35 -5.79 11.56
N GLY A 66 -7.82 -4.60 11.82
CA GLY A 66 -7.00 -4.34 13.01
C GLY A 66 -5.55 -4.74 12.86
N SER A 67 -5.06 -4.81 11.64
CA SER A 67 -3.72 -5.31 11.37
C SER A 67 -2.89 -4.32 10.55
N VAL A 68 -1.59 -4.27 10.84
CA VAL A 68 -0.62 -3.49 10.07
C VAL A 68 0.54 -4.43 9.73
N PRO A 69 0.32 -5.39 8.81
CA PRO A 69 1.32 -6.41 8.56
C PRO A 69 2.60 -5.84 7.96
N GLU A 70 3.71 -6.56 8.18
CA GLU A 70 4.99 -6.20 7.61
C GLU A 70 5.00 -6.37 6.09
N ARG A 71 4.26 -7.37 5.60
CA ARG A 71 4.21 -7.68 4.17
C ARG A 71 2.81 -8.07 3.76
N MET A 72 2.46 -7.67 2.54
CA MET A 72 1.20 -8.04 1.92
C MET A 72 1.43 -8.27 0.45
N THR A 73 0.54 -9.03 -0.17
CA THR A 73 0.60 -9.29 -1.60
C THR A 73 -0.73 -8.92 -2.23
N VAL A 74 -0.65 -8.20 -3.33
CA VAL A 74 -1.80 -7.94 -4.19
C VAL A 74 -1.67 -8.86 -5.40
N GLN A 75 -2.72 -9.61 -5.67
CA GLN A 75 -2.72 -10.52 -6.80
C GLN A 75 -4.15 -10.65 -7.32
N SER A 76 -4.31 -10.44 -8.59
CA SER A 76 -5.63 -10.59 -9.23
C SER A 76 -5.52 -11.29 -10.58
#